data_ed370eb87c21c0aadc55c5bc6f536942
#
_entry.id   ed370eb87c21c0aadc55c5bc6f536942
#
_cell.length_a   1.000
_cell.length_b   1.000
_cell.length_c   1.000
_cell.angle_alpha   90.00
_cell.angle_beta   90.00
_cell.angle_gamma   90.00
#
_symmetry.space_group_name_H-M   'P 1'
#
loop_
_entity.id
_entity.type
_entity.pdbx_description
1 polymer ?
#
loop_
_entity_poly.entity_id
_entity_poly.type
_entity_poly.pdbx_seq_one_letter_code
_entity_poly.pdbx_strand_id
1 'polypeptide(L)'
;MGQSPKVLKQEVRETEKKKFIFLDEKNKEELELPVTPESYEIDHGINREKITLTELGTTNLSGKRYMMDIKIECMFPAQNYSFCNAGARMEPYYYVRKFEGWCDEGAILRFMISGTNINTTCFIESILFKEQDGTGDVYATITVAQYRVLKTADNGVKTATGNNARTESTTSVQAEKTYKIASGDTLSGISRKFYRDSSLYGKLASYNGIKNANLIRAGSTIKIPDKGKL
;
A
#
# COMPACT_ATOMS: atom_id res chain seq x y z
N MET A 1 -1.47 60.34 -35.09
CA MET A 1 -0.58 59.47 -34.33
C MET A 1 -1.42 58.27 -33.84
N GLY A 2 -1.40 57.22 -34.60
CA GLY A 2 -2.17 56.00 -34.29
C GLY A 2 -1.28 54.99 -33.61
N GLN A 3 -1.66 54.54 -32.43
CA GLN A 3 -1.02 53.43 -31.79
C GLN A 3 -1.69 52.14 -32.27
N SER A 4 -0.90 51.27 -32.91
CA SER A 4 -1.31 49.93 -33.29
C SER A 4 -1.53 49.04 -32.05
N PRO A 5 -2.58 48.22 -32.02
CA PRO A 5 -2.80 47.32 -30.92
C PRO A 5 -1.73 46.19 -30.91
N LYS A 6 -1.03 46.04 -29.80
CA LYS A 6 -0.16 44.90 -29.53
C LYS A 6 -0.99 43.59 -29.58
N VAL A 7 -0.81 42.82 -30.58
CA VAL A 7 -1.29 41.45 -30.64
C VAL A 7 -0.55 40.63 -29.58
N LEU A 8 -1.23 40.31 -28.50
CA LEU A 8 -0.77 39.33 -27.51
C LEU A 8 -0.72 37.95 -28.22
N LYS A 9 0.50 37.49 -28.51
CA LYS A 9 0.74 36.12 -28.87
C LYS A 9 0.30 35.27 -27.69
N GLN A 10 -0.85 34.60 -27.80
CA GLN A 10 -1.17 33.46 -26.97
C GLN A 10 -0.11 32.38 -27.26
N GLU A 11 0.81 32.18 -26.33
CA GLU A 11 1.62 30.97 -26.28
C GLU A 11 0.66 29.81 -26.14
N VAL A 12 0.49 29.03 -27.20
CA VAL A 12 -0.13 27.71 -27.16
C VAL A 12 0.80 26.89 -26.27
N ARG A 13 0.41 26.70 -25.01
CA ARG A 13 1.06 25.71 -24.17
C ARG A 13 0.86 24.37 -24.87
N GLU A 14 1.92 23.81 -25.44
CA GLU A 14 1.97 22.42 -25.82
C GLU A 14 1.58 21.64 -24.59
N THR A 15 0.41 21.04 -24.61
CA THR A 15 -0.03 20.13 -23.54
C THR A 15 0.90 18.91 -23.62
N GLU A 16 1.89 18.87 -22.73
CA GLU A 16 2.77 17.71 -22.62
C GLU A 16 1.90 16.45 -22.48
N LYS A 17 2.16 15.46 -23.34
CA LYS A 17 1.46 14.19 -23.30
C LYS A 17 1.63 13.57 -21.93
N LYS A 18 0.52 13.12 -21.32
CA LYS A 18 0.57 12.44 -20.03
C LYS A 18 1.28 11.10 -20.18
N LYS A 19 2.23 10.85 -19.30
CA LYS A 19 2.95 9.59 -19.19
C LYS A 19 2.36 8.74 -18.08
N PHE A 20 2.15 7.48 -18.37
CA PHE A 20 1.66 6.47 -17.44
C PHE A 20 2.81 5.53 -17.09
N ILE A 21 3.24 5.55 -15.85
CA ILE A 21 4.47 4.90 -15.40
C ILE A 21 4.13 3.91 -14.31
N PHE A 22 4.59 2.68 -14.49
CA PHE A 22 4.57 1.61 -13.50
C PHE A 22 5.99 1.34 -13.03
N LEU A 23 6.25 1.44 -11.75
CA LEU A 23 7.56 1.20 -11.13
C LEU A 23 7.46 0.00 -10.19
N ASP A 24 8.21 -1.03 -10.48
CA ASP A 24 8.45 -2.13 -9.55
C ASP A 24 9.59 -1.75 -8.61
N GLU A 25 9.24 -1.36 -7.37
CA GLU A 25 10.25 -0.92 -6.38
C GLU A 25 11.19 -2.07 -5.95
N LYS A 26 10.73 -3.33 -6.04
CA LYS A 26 11.51 -4.50 -5.65
C LYS A 26 12.61 -4.80 -6.66
N ASN A 27 12.26 -4.83 -7.95
CA ASN A 27 13.18 -5.15 -9.04
C ASN A 27 13.82 -3.90 -9.66
N LYS A 28 13.40 -2.69 -9.24
CA LYS A 28 13.82 -1.39 -9.80
C LYS A 28 13.57 -1.30 -11.30
N GLU A 29 12.50 -1.91 -11.75
CA GLU A 29 12.06 -1.86 -13.13
C GLU A 29 10.99 -0.78 -13.31
N GLU A 30 11.18 0.06 -14.32
CA GLU A 30 10.22 1.09 -14.70
C GLU A 30 9.65 0.74 -16.08
N LEU A 31 8.34 0.82 -16.21
CA LEU A 31 7.62 0.64 -17.46
C LEU A 31 6.73 1.85 -17.75
N GLU A 32 7.08 2.62 -18.76
CA GLU A 32 6.22 3.64 -19.33
C GLU A 32 5.32 3.02 -20.40
N LEU A 33 4.02 3.35 -20.41
CA LEU A 33 3.13 2.88 -21.48
C LEU A 33 3.57 3.48 -22.81
N PRO A 34 3.61 2.66 -23.89
CA PRO A 34 4.14 3.08 -25.20
C PRO A 34 3.28 4.16 -25.87
N VAL A 35 2.00 4.18 -25.55
CA VAL A 35 1.03 5.16 -26.02
C VAL A 35 0.28 5.70 -24.83
N THR A 36 0.00 7.00 -24.84
CA THR A 36 -0.88 7.59 -23.82
C THR A 36 -2.27 6.94 -23.93
N PRO A 37 -2.82 6.36 -22.87
CA PRO A 37 -4.13 5.74 -22.87
C PRO A 37 -5.22 6.65 -23.42
N GLU A 38 -6.10 6.11 -24.22
CA GLU A 38 -7.26 6.83 -24.78
C GLU A 38 -8.21 7.23 -23.65
N SER A 39 -8.44 6.31 -22.72
CA SER A 39 -9.25 6.54 -21.53
C SER A 39 -8.66 5.88 -20.29
N TYR A 40 -8.94 6.47 -19.14
CA TYR A 40 -8.72 5.85 -17.85
C TYR A 40 -9.82 6.28 -16.89
N GLU A 41 -10.24 5.35 -16.07
CA GLU A 41 -11.27 5.58 -15.06
C GLU A 41 -10.69 5.32 -13.68
N ILE A 42 -11.00 6.20 -12.73
CA ILE A 42 -10.54 6.08 -11.34
C ILE A 42 -11.78 6.09 -10.44
N ASP A 43 -12.06 4.96 -9.81
CA ASP A 43 -13.10 4.88 -8.80
C ASP A 43 -12.55 5.27 -7.42
N HIS A 44 -13.14 6.30 -6.84
CA HIS A 44 -12.71 6.86 -5.58
C HIS A 44 -13.90 7.25 -4.72
N GLY A 45 -14.11 6.56 -3.64
CA GLY A 45 -15.24 6.85 -2.80
C GLY A 45 -15.09 6.46 -1.34
N ILE A 46 -16.16 6.67 -0.61
CA ILE A 46 -16.28 6.35 0.81
C ILE A 46 -17.46 5.42 0.98
N ASN A 47 -17.23 4.29 1.61
CA ASN A 47 -18.30 3.37 1.98
C ASN A 47 -19.10 4.00 3.13
N ARG A 48 -20.36 4.37 2.86
CA ARG A 48 -21.26 4.97 3.84
C ARG A 48 -22.44 4.05 4.04
N GLU A 49 -22.70 3.71 5.28
CA GLU A 49 -23.88 2.93 5.67
C GLU A 49 -24.98 3.87 6.17
N LYS A 50 -26.20 3.68 5.69
CA LYS A 50 -27.37 4.41 6.16
C LYS A 50 -28.06 3.58 7.24
N ILE A 51 -28.26 4.17 8.40
CA ILE A 51 -29.07 3.56 9.48
C ILE A 51 -30.29 4.41 9.73
N THR A 52 -31.41 3.76 9.98
CA THR A 52 -32.65 4.42 10.37
C THR A 52 -32.86 4.21 11.87
N LEU A 53 -32.88 5.31 12.60
CA LEU A 53 -33.16 5.33 14.03
C LEU A 53 -34.64 5.71 14.23
N THR A 54 -35.33 4.99 15.09
CA THR A 54 -36.79 5.09 15.26
C THR A 54 -37.24 6.50 15.67
N GLU A 55 -36.41 7.24 16.41
CA GLU A 55 -36.76 8.59 16.90
C GLU A 55 -36.09 9.73 16.13
N LEU A 56 -34.97 9.46 15.43
CA LEU A 56 -34.14 10.47 14.76
C LEU A 56 -34.18 10.39 13.24
N GLY A 57 -34.90 9.40 12.68
CA GLY A 57 -34.94 9.19 11.25
C GLY A 57 -33.66 8.56 10.69
N THR A 58 -33.46 8.73 9.40
CA THR A 58 -32.32 8.14 8.69
C THR A 58 -31.07 9.01 8.86
N THR A 59 -29.97 8.42 9.32
CA THR A 59 -28.66 9.07 9.42
C THR A 59 -27.60 8.26 8.67
N ASN A 60 -26.55 8.97 8.21
CA ASN A 60 -25.41 8.34 7.55
C ASN A 60 -24.30 8.08 8.58
N LEU A 61 -23.86 6.83 8.66
CA LEU A 61 -22.61 6.52 9.37
C LEU A 61 -21.42 6.92 8.52
N SER A 62 -20.44 7.55 9.17
CA SER A 62 -19.17 7.86 8.54
C SER A 62 -18.41 6.58 8.24
N GLY A 63 -18.32 6.23 6.98
CA GLY A 63 -17.57 5.07 6.51
C GLY A 63 -16.10 5.38 6.26
N LYS A 64 -15.30 4.34 6.06
CA LYS A 64 -13.92 4.47 5.60
C LYS A 64 -13.88 4.49 4.07
N ARG A 65 -12.84 5.15 3.53
CA ARG A 65 -12.57 5.11 2.09
C ARG A 65 -12.33 3.67 1.66
N TYR A 66 -13.01 3.22 0.60
CA TYR A 66 -12.68 1.95 -0.04
C TYR A 66 -11.37 2.06 -0.86
N MET A 67 -10.84 0.94 -1.32
CA MET A 67 -9.66 0.94 -2.18
C MET A 67 -10.02 1.51 -3.54
N MET A 68 -9.09 2.27 -4.10
CA MET A 68 -9.26 2.88 -5.41
C MET A 68 -8.94 1.83 -6.48
N ASP A 69 -9.85 1.65 -7.42
CA ASP A 69 -9.66 0.84 -8.61
C ASP A 69 -9.46 1.76 -9.82
N ILE A 70 -8.49 1.42 -10.66
CA ILE A 70 -8.14 2.19 -11.84
C ILE A 70 -8.24 1.26 -13.04
N LYS A 71 -9.08 1.62 -13.99
CA LYS A 71 -9.18 0.94 -15.27
C LYS A 71 -8.52 1.77 -16.34
N ILE A 72 -7.59 1.18 -17.08
CA ILE A 72 -6.78 1.85 -18.10
C ILE A 72 -6.98 1.12 -19.42
N GLU A 73 -7.45 1.83 -20.44
CA GLU A 73 -7.58 1.33 -21.80
C GLU A 73 -6.39 1.84 -22.61
N CYS A 74 -5.52 0.94 -23.07
CA CYS A 74 -4.28 1.28 -23.74
C CYS A 74 -4.04 0.40 -24.97
N MET A 75 -3.14 0.87 -25.83
CA MET A 75 -2.70 0.19 -27.03
C MET A 75 -1.19 -0.08 -26.95
N PHE A 76 -0.79 -1.28 -27.32
CA PHE A 76 0.62 -1.67 -27.47
C PHE A 76 0.93 -1.78 -28.96
N PRO A 77 1.76 -0.89 -29.50
CA PRO A 77 1.98 -0.77 -30.95
C PRO A 77 2.94 -1.84 -31.47
N ALA A 78 2.61 -2.44 -32.64
CA ALA A 78 3.50 -3.31 -33.40
C ALA A 78 4.43 -2.52 -34.30
N GLN A 79 4.10 -1.26 -34.61
CA GLN A 79 4.87 -0.37 -35.45
C GLN A 79 4.95 1.04 -34.88
N ASN A 80 5.89 1.83 -35.35
CA ASN A 80 6.12 3.17 -34.85
C ASN A 80 5.10 4.16 -35.41
N TYR A 81 4.23 4.66 -34.55
CA TYR A 81 3.27 5.72 -34.85
C TYR A 81 3.76 7.06 -34.31
N SER A 82 3.34 8.16 -34.92
CA SER A 82 3.70 9.52 -34.51
C SER A 82 3.21 9.89 -33.08
N PHE A 83 2.25 9.14 -32.57
CA PHE A 83 1.71 9.34 -31.22
C PHE A 83 2.36 8.45 -30.16
N CYS A 84 3.29 7.55 -30.53
CA CYS A 84 4.03 6.76 -29.55
C CYS A 84 4.94 7.65 -28.69
N ASN A 85 5.15 7.21 -27.46
CA ASN A 85 6.08 7.86 -26.55
C ASN A 85 7.53 7.54 -26.94
N ALA A 86 8.44 8.47 -26.65
CA ALA A 86 9.86 8.25 -26.93
C ALA A 86 10.38 7.03 -26.12
N GLY A 87 11.07 6.11 -26.81
CA GLY A 87 11.57 4.88 -26.19
C GLY A 87 10.57 3.72 -26.12
N ALA A 88 9.38 3.88 -26.71
CA ALA A 88 8.41 2.78 -26.82
C ALA A 88 8.97 1.62 -27.63
N ARG A 89 8.75 0.39 -27.16
CA ARG A 89 9.10 -0.84 -27.90
C ARG A 89 7.96 -1.19 -28.85
N MET A 90 8.32 -1.54 -30.09
CA MET A 90 7.35 -1.99 -31.09
C MET A 90 7.16 -3.52 -31.03
N GLU A 91 6.99 -4.02 -29.82
CA GLU A 91 6.76 -5.43 -29.51
C GLU A 91 5.59 -5.51 -28.51
N PRO A 92 4.34 -5.61 -28.99
CA PRO A 92 3.15 -5.57 -28.15
C PRO A 92 3.16 -6.60 -27.02
N TYR A 93 3.56 -7.83 -27.34
CA TYR A 93 3.60 -8.93 -26.38
C TYR A 93 4.70 -8.80 -25.31
N TYR A 94 5.67 -7.90 -25.49
CA TYR A 94 6.58 -7.53 -24.41
C TYR A 94 5.82 -6.90 -23.25
N TYR A 95 4.90 -5.98 -23.54
CA TYR A 95 4.07 -5.32 -22.53
C TYR A 95 3.07 -6.30 -21.89
N VAL A 96 2.41 -7.12 -22.71
CA VAL A 96 1.48 -8.14 -22.24
C VAL A 96 2.16 -9.06 -21.23
N ARG A 97 3.31 -9.67 -21.62
CA ARG A 97 4.07 -10.56 -20.71
C ARG A 97 4.51 -9.88 -19.41
N LYS A 98 4.85 -8.58 -19.47
CA LYS A 98 5.21 -7.83 -18.25
C LYS A 98 4.03 -7.67 -17.31
N PHE A 99 2.88 -7.27 -17.80
CA PHE A 99 1.68 -7.12 -16.98
C PHE A 99 1.15 -8.46 -16.48
N GLU A 100 1.18 -9.53 -17.29
CA GLU A 100 0.85 -10.88 -16.86
C GLU A 100 1.80 -11.35 -15.74
N GLY A 101 3.10 -11.17 -15.90
CA GLY A 101 4.08 -11.52 -14.88
C GLY A 101 3.85 -10.79 -13.56
N TRP A 102 3.57 -9.49 -13.60
CA TRP A 102 3.25 -8.73 -12.38
C TRP A 102 1.92 -9.15 -11.74
N CYS A 103 0.94 -9.55 -12.57
CA CYS A 103 -0.33 -10.08 -12.08
C CYS A 103 -0.13 -11.43 -11.38
N ASP A 104 0.59 -12.35 -12.01
CA ASP A 104 0.84 -13.71 -11.48
C ASP A 104 1.70 -13.70 -10.21
N GLU A 105 2.69 -12.81 -10.15
CA GLU A 105 3.54 -12.63 -8.97
C GLU A 105 2.87 -11.86 -7.84
N GLY A 106 1.74 -11.21 -8.10
CA GLY A 106 1.12 -10.26 -7.15
C GLY A 106 2.07 -9.11 -6.81
N ALA A 107 2.83 -8.62 -7.79
CA ALA A 107 3.85 -7.60 -7.59
C ALA A 107 3.24 -6.29 -7.10
N ILE A 108 3.86 -5.70 -6.08
CA ILE A 108 3.47 -4.38 -5.57
C ILE A 108 4.21 -3.33 -6.39
N LEU A 109 3.45 -2.56 -7.14
CA LEU A 109 3.93 -1.54 -8.05
C LEU A 109 3.59 -0.14 -7.52
N ARG A 110 4.32 0.84 -8.01
CA ARG A 110 3.99 2.25 -7.86
C ARG A 110 3.49 2.79 -9.19
N PHE A 111 2.25 3.23 -9.22
CA PHE A 111 1.62 3.79 -10.41
C PHE A 111 1.58 5.30 -10.33
N MET A 112 2.03 5.95 -11.41
CA MET A 112 2.13 7.40 -11.52
C MET A 112 1.60 7.87 -12.87
N ILE A 113 0.89 9.02 -12.86
CA ILE A 113 0.48 9.72 -14.08
C ILE A 113 1.11 11.10 -14.05
N SER A 114 1.97 11.41 -15.05
CA SER A 114 2.63 12.72 -15.15
C SER A 114 1.61 13.85 -15.26
N GLY A 115 1.93 15.00 -14.67
CA GLY A 115 1.05 16.17 -14.70
C GLY A 115 -0.21 16.04 -13.83
N THR A 116 -0.30 15.01 -12.99
CA THR A 116 -1.39 14.80 -12.03
C THR A 116 -0.84 14.50 -10.64
N ASN A 117 -1.71 14.51 -9.64
CA ASN A 117 -1.38 14.09 -8.27
C ASN A 117 -1.55 12.57 -8.04
N ILE A 118 -1.74 11.80 -9.11
CA ILE A 118 -1.89 10.34 -9.03
C ILE A 118 -0.52 9.71 -8.88
N ASN A 119 -0.25 9.23 -7.68
CA ASN A 119 0.95 8.49 -7.30
C ASN A 119 0.54 7.53 -6.20
N THR A 120 0.28 6.29 -6.55
CA THR A 120 -0.29 5.30 -5.62
C THR A 120 0.43 3.98 -5.71
N THR A 121 0.51 3.28 -4.58
CA THR A 121 0.96 1.90 -4.52
C THR A 121 -0.21 1.00 -4.90
N CYS A 122 0.03 0.06 -5.80
CA CYS A 122 -1.01 -0.78 -6.38
C CYS A 122 -0.47 -2.16 -6.75
N PHE A 123 -1.35 -3.02 -7.22
CA PHE A 123 -1.03 -4.27 -7.91
C PHE A 123 -1.92 -4.40 -9.14
N ILE A 124 -1.49 -5.22 -10.10
CA ILE A 124 -2.30 -5.52 -11.28
C ILE A 124 -3.31 -6.59 -10.89
N GLU A 125 -4.59 -6.27 -10.99
CA GLU A 125 -5.67 -7.21 -10.70
C GLU A 125 -5.96 -8.09 -11.90
N SER A 126 -5.99 -7.49 -13.09
CA SER A 126 -6.22 -8.21 -14.33
C SER A 126 -5.70 -7.43 -15.54
N ILE A 127 -5.37 -8.16 -16.59
CA ILE A 127 -5.15 -7.64 -17.93
C ILE A 127 -6.05 -8.41 -18.92
N LEU A 128 -6.85 -7.67 -19.67
CA LEU A 128 -7.63 -8.19 -20.79
C LEU A 128 -7.03 -7.60 -22.07
N PHE A 129 -6.64 -8.42 -23.01
CA PHE A 129 -6.06 -7.95 -24.26
C PHE A 129 -6.65 -8.66 -25.47
N LYS A 130 -6.62 -7.98 -26.60
CA LYS A 130 -7.10 -8.48 -27.88
C LYS A 130 -6.30 -7.84 -29.02
N GLU A 131 -6.17 -8.57 -30.12
CA GLU A 131 -5.80 -8.01 -31.41
C GLU A 131 -7.08 -7.70 -32.19
N GLN A 132 -7.07 -6.61 -32.93
CA GLN A 132 -8.14 -6.23 -33.84
C GLN A 132 -7.52 -5.57 -35.06
N ASP A 133 -8.25 -5.46 -36.16
CA ASP A 133 -7.87 -4.77 -37.40
C ASP A 133 -6.65 -5.32 -38.18
N GLY A 134 -6.01 -6.39 -37.74
CA GLY A 134 -4.93 -7.07 -38.47
C GLY A 134 -3.61 -6.29 -38.59
N THR A 135 -3.44 -5.22 -37.80
CA THR A 135 -2.21 -4.43 -37.75
C THR A 135 -1.12 -5.07 -36.90
N GLY A 136 -1.46 -6.09 -36.10
CA GLY A 136 -0.59 -6.69 -35.09
C GLY A 136 -0.49 -5.87 -33.81
N ASP A 137 -1.21 -4.76 -33.73
CA ASP A 137 -1.31 -3.97 -32.50
C ASP A 137 -2.19 -4.69 -31.48
N VAL A 138 -1.84 -4.59 -30.20
CA VAL A 138 -2.60 -5.18 -29.10
C VAL A 138 -3.31 -4.10 -28.31
N TYR A 139 -4.61 -4.23 -28.19
CA TYR A 139 -5.46 -3.36 -27.35
C TYR A 139 -5.69 -4.04 -26.03
N ALA A 140 -5.34 -3.37 -24.94
CA ALA A 140 -5.40 -3.93 -23.60
C ALA A 140 -6.20 -3.05 -22.65
N THR A 141 -6.95 -3.72 -21.77
CA THR A 141 -7.58 -3.11 -20.61
C THR A 141 -6.88 -3.64 -19.36
N ILE A 142 -6.24 -2.76 -18.62
CA ILE A 142 -5.50 -3.08 -17.41
C ILE A 142 -6.33 -2.61 -16.21
N THR A 143 -6.65 -3.52 -15.31
CA THR A 143 -7.30 -3.19 -14.04
C THR A 143 -6.26 -3.18 -12.94
N VAL A 144 -6.16 -2.05 -12.27
CA VAL A 144 -5.17 -1.77 -11.22
C VAL A 144 -5.90 -1.51 -9.92
N ALA A 145 -5.63 -2.27 -8.88
CA ALA A 145 -6.20 -2.07 -7.56
C ALA A 145 -5.18 -1.42 -6.61
N GLN A 146 -5.65 -0.46 -5.82
CA GLN A 146 -4.81 0.22 -4.83
C GLN A 146 -4.37 -0.76 -3.74
N TYR A 147 -3.07 -0.78 -3.44
CA TYR A 147 -2.50 -1.52 -2.32
C TYR A 147 -2.36 -0.62 -1.09
N ARG A 148 -2.84 -1.08 0.06
CA ARG A 148 -2.63 -0.42 1.35
C ARG A 148 -1.94 -1.36 2.32
N VAL A 149 -0.81 -0.92 2.83
CA VAL A 149 -0.21 -1.58 3.98
C VAL A 149 -1.12 -1.36 5.19
N LEU A 150 -1.69 -2.43 5.71
CA LEU A 150 -2.40 -2.37 6.99
C LEU A 150 -1.37 -2.09 8.08
N LYS A 151 -1.24 -0.84 8.48
CA LYS A 151 -0.60 -0.53 9.76
C LYS A 151 -1.58 -1.01 10.82
N THR A 152 -1.34 -2.19 11.40
CA THR A 152 -1.95 -2.56 12.67
C THR A 152 -1.58 -1.46 13.64
N ALA A 153 -2.54 -0.56 13.90
CA ALA A 153 -2.41 0.35 15.01
C ALA A 153 -2.29 -0.56 16.25
N ASP A 154 -1.17 -0.48 16.93
CA ASP A 154 -0.97 -1.03 18.28
C ASP A 154 -1.83 -0.17 19.21
N ASN A 155 -3.13 -0.18 18.98
CA ASN A 155 -4.09 0.37 19.89
C ASN A 155 -4.15 -0.60 21.07
N GLY A 156 -3.49 -0.22 22.15
CA GLY A 156 -3.70 -0.84 23.46
C GLY A 156 -5.17 -0.75 23.84
N VAL A 157 -5.99 -1.60 23.23
CA VAL A 157 -7.38 -1.79 23.64
C VAL A 157 -7.33 -2.48 24.98
N LYS A 158 -7.66 -1.74 26.01
CA LYS A 158 -8.09 -2.30 27.28
C LYS A 158 -9.38 -3.07 27.00
N THR A 159 -9.25 -4.37 26.74
CA THR A 159 -10.40 -5.25 26.58
C THR A 159 -10.89 -5.63 27.97
N ALA A 160 -12.03 -5.09 28.36
CA ALA A 160 -12.86 -5.70 29.39
C ALA A 160 -13.47 -6.98 28.80
N THR A 161 -13.13 -8.10 29.41
CA THR A 161 -13.83 -9.40 29.51
C THR A 161 -14.62 -9.93 28.30
N GLY A 162 -14.23 -11.10 27.81
CA GLY A 162 -15.10 -12.04 27.09
C GLY A 162 -14.41 -12.89 26.01
N ASN A 163 -14.02 -14.10 26.40
CA ASN A 163 -13.90 -15.36 25.62
C ASN A 163 -13.45 -15.42 24.14
N ASN A 164 -12.32 -16.09 23.96
CA ASN A 164 -11.93 -17.08 22.93
C ASN A 164 -12.16 -16.79 21.44
N ALA A 165 -11.04 -16.57 20.74
CA ALA A 165 -10.78 -17.21 19.45
C ALA A 165 -9.26 -17.29 19.20
N ARG A 166 -8.82 -18.48 18.87
CA ARG A 166 -7.47 -18.95 18.55
C ARG A 166 -7.04 -18.37 17.22
N THR A 167 -5.90 -17.69 17.17
CA THR A 167 -5.25 -17.30 15.93
C THR A 167 -3.84 -17.89 15.88
N GLU A 168 -3.59 -18.71 14.86
CA GLU A 168 -2.31 -19.33 14.60
C GLU A 168 -1.32 -18.28 14.09
N SER A 169 -0.10 -18.32 14.65
CA SER A 169 1.00 -17.41 14.31
C SER A 169 1.90 -18.03 13.26
N THR A 170 2.10 -17.35 12.16
CA THR A 170 3.23 -17.58 11.26
C THR A 170 4.43 -16.72 11.66
N THR A 171 5.56 -17.34 11.69
CA THR A 171 6.86 -16.90 12.19
C THR A 171 7.45 -15.76 11.36
N SER A 172 7.72 -14.61 11.97
CA SER A 172 8.62 -13.61 11.42
C SER A 172 9.66 -13.22 12.48
N VAL A 173 10.92 -13.13 12.04
CA VAL A 173 12.12 -12.77 12.82
C VAL A 173 11.87 -11.46 13.59
N GLN A 174 11.85 -11.55 14.93
CA GLN A 174 11.50 -10.42 15.80
C GLN A 174 12.77 -9.70 16.29
N ALA A 175 12.78 -8.36 16.11
CA ALA A 175 13.64 -7.47 16.85
C ALA A 175 13.35 -7.57 18.35
N GLU A 176 14.40 -7.52 19.18
CA GLU A 176 14.31 -7.59 20.66
C GLU A 176 13.33 -6.52 21.17
N LYS A 177 12.25 -6.96 21.82
CA LYS A 177 11.26 -6.06 22.42
C LYS A 177 11.83 -5.47 23.71
N THR A 178 11.66 -4.17 23.93
CA THR A 178 12.02 -3.49 25.17
C THR A 178 10.74 -3.07 25.91
N TYR A 179 10.79 -3.11 27.25
CA TYR A 179 9.67 -2.71 28.10
C TYR A 179 10.13 -1.70 29.15
N LYS A 180 9.44 -0.56 29.25
CA LYS A 180 9.67 0.45 30.29
C LYS A 180 8.86 0.11 31.51
N ILE A 181 9.51 -0.11 32.64
CA ILE A 181 8.90 -0.52 33.89
C ILE A 181 8.00 0.61 34.43
N ALA A 182 6.76 0.29 34.66
CA ALA A 182 5.79 1.20 35.29
C ALA A 182 5.83 1.12 36.81
N SER A 183 5.33 2.14 37.48
CA SER A 183 5.18 2.11 38.96
C SER A 183 4.24 0.99 39.37
N GLY A 184 4.69 0.12 40.27
CA GLY A 184 3.94 -1.07 40.72
C GLY A 184 4.21 -2.35 39.93
N ASP A 185 5.04 -2.30 38.90
CA ASP A 185 5.43 -3.52 38.15
C ASP A 185 6.36 -4.39 38.99
N THR A 186 6.22 -5.71 38.81
CA THR A 186 7.13 -6.73 39.33
C THR A 186 7.66 -7.58 38.14
N LEU A 187 8.88 -8.12 38.25
CA LEU A 187 9.40 -9.00 37.22
C LEU A 187 8.55 -10.24 36.98
N SER A 188 7.91 -10.77 37.99
CA SER A 188 6.95 -11.87 37.87
C SER A 188 5.68 -11.44 37.09
N GLY A 189 5.19 -10.23 37.36
CA GLY A 189 4.08 -9.63 36.61
C GLY A 189 4.42 -9.40 35.16
N ILE A 190 5.63 -8.88 34.88
CA ILE A 190 6.16 -8.66 33.52
C ILE A 190 6.35 -10.00 32.80
N SER A 191 6.95 -11.02 33.44
CA SER A 191 7.06 -12.37 32.89
C SER A 191 5.72 -12.97 32.55
N ARG A 192 4.73 -12.85 33.43
CA ARG A 192 3.37 -13.30 33.15
C ARG A 192 2.73 -12.55 31.99
N LYS A 193 2.98 -11.26 31.86
CA LYS A 193 2.46 -10.42 30.78
C LYS A 193 3.01 -10.82 29.42
N PHE A 194 4.32 -11.06 29.29
CA PHE A 194 4.98 -11.32 28.01
C PHE A 194 5.09 -12.79 27.66
N TYR A 195 5.29 -13.67 28.65
CA TYR A 195 5.51 -15.11 28.45
C TYR A 195 4.34 -15.98 28.89
N ARG A 196 3.31 -15.39 29.53
CA ARG A 196 2.19 -16.08 30.19
C ARG A 196 2.64 -17.05 31.30
N ASP A 197 3.83 -16.81 31.82
CA ASP A 197 4.48 -17.66 32.81
C ASP A 197 5.26 -16.78 33.80
N SER A 198 4.77 -16.72 35.04
CA SER A 198 5.39 -15.91 36.07
C SER A 198 6.70 -16.51 36.58
N SER A 199 6.92 -17.85 36.43
CA SER A 199 8.11 -18.52 36.94
C SER A 199 9.41 -18.11 36.18
N LEU A 200 9.27 -17.55 34.98
CA LEU A 200 10.39 -17.10 34.15
C LEU A 200 11.02 -15.78 34.63
N TYR A 201 10.51 -15.15 35.70
CA TYR A 201 11.03 -13.87 36.20
C TYR A 201 12.52 -13.92 36.54
N GLY A 202 13.01 -15.04 37.10
CA GLY A 202 14.42 -15.22 37.42
C GLY A 202 15.34 -15.24 36.16
N LYS A 203 14.90 -15.94 35.13
CA LYS A 203 15.61 -15.96 33.85
C LYS A 203 15.58 -14.60 33.16
N LEU A 204 14.43 -13.90 33.21
CA LEU A 204 14.31 -12.54 32.69
C LEU A 204 15.21 -11.56 33.44
N ALA A 205 15.34 -11.71 34.78
CA ALA A 205 16.28 -10.94 35.56
C ALA A 205 17.72 -11.19 35.14
N SER A 206 18.12 -12.45 35.02
CA SER A 206 19.46 -12.85 34.58
C SER A 206 19.81 -12.31 33.20
N TYR A 207 18.87 -12.41 32.23
CA TYR A 207 19.06 -11.88 30.88
C TYR A 207 19.30 -10.36 30.87
N ASN A 208 18.66 -9.64 31.77
CA ASN A 208 18.80 -8.18 31.90
C ASN A 208 19.87 -7.74 32.90
N GLY A 209 20.66 -8.67 33.45
CA GLY A 209 21.70 -8.34 34.43
C GLY A 209 21.17 -7.81 35.76
N ILE A 210 19.91 -8.11 36.11
CA ILE A 210 19.27 -7.65 37.33
C ILE A 210 19.61 -8.63 38.48
N LYS A 211 20.46 -8.21 39.40
CA LYS A 211 20.95 -9.04 40.51
C LYS A 211 19.84 -9.37 41.53
N ASN A 212 18.89 -8.48 41.72
CA ASN A 212 17.77 -8.69 42.64
C ASN A 212 16.42 -8.43 41.94
N ALA A 213 15.70 -9.50 41.66
CA ALA A 213 14.42 -9.46 40.94
C ALA A 213 13.33 -8.65 41.65
N ASN A 214 13.48 -8.43 42.98
CA ASN A 214 12.53 -7.66 43.79
C ASN A 214 12.84 -6.15 43.81
N LEU A 215 14.00 -5.74 43.26
CA LEU A 215 14.46 -4.34 43.24
C LEU A 215 14.54 -3.80 41.79
N ILE A 216 13.39 -3.74 41.13
CA ILE A 216 13.29 -3.05 39.81
C ILE A 216 12.80 -1.62 40.04
N ARG A 217 13.35 -0.68 39.25
CA ARG A 217 13.01 0.74 39.37
C ARG A 217 12.03 1.14 38.28
N ALA A 218 10.93 1.78 38.67
CA ALA A 218 10.01 2.40 37.71
C ALA A 218 10.76 3.41 36.86
N GLY A 219 10.44 3.42 35.54
CA GLY A 219 11.09 4.26 34.54
C GLY A 219 12.30 3.63 33.87
N SER A 220 12.93 2.56 34.43
CA SER A 220 13.98 1.82 33.73
C SER A 220 13.42 0.93 32.61
N THR A 221 14.27 0.62 31.63
CA THR A 221 13.90 -0.20 30.46
C THR A 221 14.57 -1.56 30.54
N ILE A 222 13.80 -2.63 30.35
CA ILE A 222 14.31 -4.01 30.27
C ILE A 222 14.08 -4.59 28.90
N LYS A 223 14.93 -5.51 28.48
CA LYS A 223 14.81 -6.29 27.26
C LYS A 223 13.93 -7.50 27.50
N ILE A 224 13.03 -7.77 26.57
CA ILE A 224 12.13 -8.92 26.58
C ILE A 224 12.52 -9.84 25.43
N PRO A 225 13.44 -10.80 25.67
CA PRO A 225 13.84 -11.76 24.65
C PRO A 225 12.74 -12.78 24.36
N ASP A 226 12.86 -13.49 23.29
CA ASP A 226 11.99 -14.63 23.02
C ASP A 226 12.13 -15.72 24.07
N LYS A 227 11.03 -16.45 24.35
CA LYS A 227 10.97 -17.49 25.39
C LYS A 227 12.08 -18.55 25.28
N GLY A 228 12.54 -18.83 24.04
CA GLY A 228 13.62 -19.77 23.76
C GLY A 228 15.02 -19.24 24.08
N LYS A 229 15.19 -17.93 24.38
CA LYS A 229 16.46 -17.30 24.74
C LYS A 229 16.59 -17.03 26.25
N LEU A 230 15.56 -17.38 27.05
CA LEU A 230 15.53 -17.41 28.50
C LEU A 230 15.91 -18.83 29.01
#